data_f5f0bc3819a7ab0c9e8331cc9da70b32
#
_entry.id   f5f0bc3819a7ab0c9e8331cc9da70b32
#
_cell.length_a   1.000
_cell.length_b   1.000
_cell.length_c   1.000
_cell.angle_alpha   90.00
_cell.angle_beta   90.00
_cell.angle_gamma   90.00
#
_symmetry.space_group_name_H-M   'P 1'
#
loop_
_entity.id
_entity.type
_entity.pdbx_description
1 polymer ?
#
loop_
_entity_poly.entity_id
_entity_poly.type
_entity_poly.pdbx_seq_one_letter_code
_entity_poly.pdbx_strand_id
1 'polypeptide(L)'
;MYRVVTTRSFDKGLAKLSSNWRKRIQGKIWEVASNPYAPNHNLTKLQGREGYRLRVGDWRVIYELRDDRFVMLVLEVGPRRGVY
;
A
#
# COMPACT_ATOMS: atom_id res chain seq x y z
N MET A 1 12.22 3.13 -10.51
CA MET A 1 11.43 3.01 -9.27
C MET A 1 10.36 4.08 -9.23
N TYR A 2 9.15 3.71 -8.86
CA TYR A 2 8.07 4.68 -8.70
C TYR A 2 8.30 5.51 -7.43
N ARG A 3 7.94 6.79 -7.50
CA ARG A 3 8.01 7.66 -6.33
C ARG A 3 6.81 7.39 -5.44
N VAL A 4 7.04 7.15 -4.16
CA VAL A 4 5.97 6.89 -3.20
C VAL A 4 5.43 8.23 -2.68
N VAL A 5 4.12 8.42 -2.83
CA VAL A 5 3.41 9.59 -2.31
C VAL A 5 2.31 9.06 -1.39
N THR A 6 2.19 9.62 -0.21
CA THR A 6 1.21 9.16 0.78
C THR A 6 0.15 10.22 1.04
N THR A 7 -1.02 9.77 1.47
CA THR A 7 -2.10 10.67 1.89
C THR A 7 -2.06 10.87 3.40
N ARG A 8 -2.76 11.89 3.86
CA ARG A 8 -2.92 12.12 5.30
C ARG A 8 -3.57 10.92 5.97
N SER A 9 -4.56 10.31 5.31
CA SER A 9 -5.24 9.14 5.85
C SER A 9 -4.27 7.99 6.10
N PHE A 10 -3.40 7.72 5.13
CA PHE A 10 -2.37 6.70 5.29
C PHE A 10 -1.42 7.06 6.42
N ASP A 11 -0.94 8.29 6.44
CA ASP A 11 0.04 8.73 7.45
C ASP A 11 -0.52 8.59 8.87
N LYS A 12 -1.79 8.99 9.06
CA LYS A 12 -2.46 8.83 10.37
C LYS A 12 -2.64 7.37 10.75
N GLY A 13 -3.04 6.55 9.80
CA GLY A 13 -3.22 5.12 10.05
C GLY A 13 -1.92 4.45 10.43
N LEU A 14 -0.86 4.77 9.71
CA LEU A 14 0.46 4.19 9.98
C LEU A 14 0.99 4.61 11.33
N ALA A 15 0.76 5.86 11.74
CA ALA A 15 1.24 6.39 13.02
C ALA A 15 0.66 5.65 14.22
N LYS A 16 -0.50 5.01 14.07
CA LYS A 16 -1.13 4.25 15.15
C LYS A 16 -0.51 2.88 15.36
N LEU A 17 0.34 2.42 14.47
CA LEU A 17 0.91 1.09 14.51
C LEU A 17 2.22 1.09 15.28
N SER A 18 2.61 -0.09 15.79
CA SER A 18 3.91 -0.25 16.42
C SER A 18 5.03 0.01 15.41
N SER A 19 6.22 0.33 15.92
CA SER A 19 7.37 0.60 15.07
C SER A 19 7.73 -0.60 14.17
N ASN A 20 7.55 -1.81 14.68
CA ASN A 20 7.83 -3.02 13.90
C ASN A 20 6.90 -3.11 12.70
N TRP A 21 5.60 -2.87 12.91
CA TRP A 21 4.64 -2.90 11.81
C TRP A 21 4.88 -1.77 10.82
N ARG A 22 5.18 -0.56 11.32
CA ARG A 22 5.49 0.56 10.43
C ARG A 22 6.65 0.23 9.50
N LYS A 23 7.73 -0.34 10.04
CA LYS A 23 8.89 -0.70 9.24
C LYS A 23 8.56 -1.76 8.20
N ARG A 24 7.81 -2.78 8.60
CA ARG A 24 7.43 -3.86 7.68
C ARG A 24 6.57 -3.35 6.54
N ILE A 25 5.58 -2.52 6.86
CA ILE A 25 4.67 -1.96 5.86
C ILE A 25 5.44 -1.05 4.91
N GLN A 26 6.28 -0.17 5.44
CA GLN A 26 7.09 0.72 4.61
C GLN A 26 8.04 -0.07 3.70
N GLY A 27 8.65 -1.12 4.23
CA GLY A 27 9.53 -1.98 3.43
C GLY A 27 8.79 -2.66 2.27
N LYS A 28 7.58 -3.14 2.53
CA LYS A 28 6.78 -3.76 1.48
C LYS A 28 6.32 -2.75 0.43
N ILE A 29 5.99 -1.54 0.85
CA ILE A 29 5.64 -0.47 -0.09
C ILE A 29 6.84 -0.17 -1.00
N TRP A 30 8.05 -0.09 -0.44
CA TRP A 30 9.26 0.14 -1.23
C TRP A 30 9.51 -0.99 -2.24
N GLU A 31 9.29 -2.24 -1.84
CA GLU A 31 9.43 -3.38 -2.75
C GLU A 31 8.49 -3.22 -3.95
N VAL A 32 7.23 -2.88 -3.69
CA VAL A 32 6.25 -2.69 -4.76
C VAL A 32 6.66 -1.51 -5.64
N ALA A 33 7.07 -0.39 -5.04
CA ALA A 33 7.46 0.79 -5.80
C ALA A 33 8.65 0.52 -6.72
N SER A 34 9.53 -0.39 -6.33
CA SER A 34 10.69 -0.75 -7.14
C SER A 34 10.31 -1.50 -8.41
N ASN A 35 9.24 -2.29 -8.35
CA ASN A 35 8.74 -3.02 -9.52
C ASN A 35 7.24 -3.31 -9.35
N PRO A 36 6.38 -2.31 -9.63
CA PRO A 36 4.96 -2.37 -9.27
C PRO A 36 4.17 -3.49 -9.96
N TYR A 37 4.66 -3.98 -11.07
CA TYR A 37 3.96 -5.01 -11.82
C TYR A 37 4.59 -6.39 -11.71
N ALA A 38 5.58 -6.55 -10.82
CA ALA A 38 6.16 -7.87 -10.55
C ALA A 38 5.11 -8.79 -9.93
N PRO A 39 5.15 -10.08 -10.25
CA PRO A 39 4.24 -11.04 -9.63
C PRO A 39 4.36 -11.00 -8.10
N ASN A 40 3.22 -10.94 -7.43
CA ASN A 40 3.17 -10.85 -5.97
C ASN A 40 1.82 -11.37 -5.49
N HIS A 41 1.84 -12.52 -4.82
CA HIS A 41 0.60 -13.16 -4.37
C HIS A 41 -0.07 -12.41 -3.20
N ASN A 42 0.60 -11.40 -2.63
CA ASN A 42 0.00 -10.54 -1.60
C ASN A 42 -0.69 -9.31 -2.20
N LEU A 43 -0.67 -9.18 -3.51
CA LEU A 43 -1.29 -8.09 -4.22
C LEU A 43 -2.57 -8.53 -4.89
N THR A 44 -3.61 -7.74 -4.76
CA THR A 44 -4.89 -7.97 -5.41
C THR A 44 -5.37 -6.66 -6.03
N LYS A 45 -5.80 -6.72 -7.28
CA LYS A 45 -6.41 -5.57 -7.91
C LYS A 45 -7.80 -5.35 -7.33
N LEU A 46 -8.12 -4.10 -6.99
CA LEU A 46 -9.43 -3.78 -6.45
C LEU A 46 -10.51 -3.92 -7.52
N GLN A 47 -11.67 -4.38 -7.10
CA GLN A 47 -12.83 -4.47 -7.99
C GLN A 47 -13.71 -3.27 -7.77
N GLY A 48 -14.27 -2.75 -8.87
CA GLY A 48 -15.19 -1.64 -8.82
C GLY A 48 -14.54 -0.27 -8.59
N ARG A 49 -13.23 -0.22 -8.51
CA ARG A 49 -12.49 1.05 -8.40
C ARG A 49 -11.04 0.82 -8.83
N GLU A 50 -10.36 1.89 -9.17
CA GLU A 50 -8.94 1.82 -9.46
C GLU A 50 -8.15 1.50 -8.22
N GLY A 51 -7.02 0.84 -8.40
CA GLY A 51 -6.08 0.62 -7.32
C GLY A 51 -5.88 -0.83 -6.97
N TYR A 52 -5.09 -1.01 -5.93
CA TYR A 52 -4.62 -2.32 -5.50
C TYR A 52 -4.65 -2.42 -3.98
N ARG A 53 -4.73 -3.65 -3.52
CA ARG A 53 -4.61 -3.95 -2.10
C ARG A 53 -3.38 -4.82 -1.89
N LEU A 54 -2.49 -4.35 -1.02
CA LEU A 54 -1.30 -5.10 -0.60
C LEU A 54 -1.51 -5.61 0.81
N ARG A 55 -1.42 -6.92 1.00
CA ARG A 55 -1.51 -7.52 2.32
C ARG A 55 -0.13 -7.58 2.94
N VAL A 56 -0.01 -7.07 4.19
CA VAL A 56 1.21 -7.14 4.97
C VAL A 56 0.84 -7.69 6.35
N GLY A 57 0.97 -9.01 6.53
CA GLY A 57 0.53 -9.66 7.76
C GLY A 57 -0.96 -9.46 7.99
N ASP A 58 -1.30 -8.86 9.14
CA ASP A 58 -2.70 -8.58 9.50
C ASP A 58 -3.20 -7.25 8.98
N TRP A 59 -2.38 -6.55 8.20
CA TRP A 59 -2.71 -5.23 7.68
C TRP A 59 -2.85 -5.26 6.17
N ARG A 60 -3.58 -4.28 5.66
CA ARG A 60 -3.70 -4.07 4.23
C ARG A 60 -3.41 -2.63 3.89
N VAL A 61 -2.80 -2.44 2.74
CA VAL A 61 -2.47 -1.11 2.21
C VAL A 61 -3.19 -0.96 0.89
N ILE A 62 -3.90 0.16 0.74
CA ILE A 62 -4.59 0.49 -0.51
C ILE A 62 -3.77 1.56 -1.22
N TYR A 63 -3.48 1.34 -2.49
CA TYR A 63 -2.72 2.29 -3.27
C TYR A 63 -3.17 2.30 -4.72
N GLU A 64 -2.79 3.35 -5.42
CA GLU A 64 -3.00 3.49 -6.87
C GLU A 64 -1.65 3.69 -7.55
N LEU A 65 -1.57 3.29 -8.81
CA LEU A 65 -0.39 3.53 -9.62
C LEU A 65 -0.72 4.58 -10.67
N ARG A 66 0.06 5.64 -10.68
CA ARG A 66 -0.01 6.69 -11.70
C ARG A 66 1.15 6.48 -12.64
N ASP A 67 0.95 5.61 -13.62
CA ASP A 67 2.04 5.14 -14.49
C ASP A 67 2.63 6.25 -15.34
N ASP A 68 1.81 7.20 -15.76
CA ASP A 68 2.26 8.34 -16.55
C ASP A 68 3.25 9.22 -15.81
N ARG A 69 3.27 9.15 -14.48
CA ARG A 69 4.13 9.95 -13.62
C ARG A 69 5.10 9.10 -12.81
N PHE A 70 5.04 7.80 -12.96
CA PHE A 70 5.83 6.86 -12.14
C PHE A 70 5.64 7.12 -10.65
N VAL A 71 4.37 7.25 -10.24
CA VAL A 71 4.00 7.51 -8.85
C VAL A 71 3.16 6.36 -8.31
N MET A 72 3.51 5.92 -7.09
CA MET A 72 2.70 5.01 -6.29
C MET A 72 2.03 5.85 -5.22
N LEU A 73 0.72 6.05 -5.35
CA LEU A 73 -0.05 6.86 -4.42
C LEU A 73 -0.67 5.96 -3.36
N VAL A 74 -0.15 6.03 -2.14
CA VAL A 74 -0.58 5.18 -1.03
C VAL A 74 -1.70 5.87 -0.29
N LEU A 75 -2.89 5.30 -0.33
CA LEU A 75 -4.11 5.96 0.10
C LEU A 75 -4.45 5.71 1.55
N GLU A 76 -4.32 4.46 2.02
CA GLU A 76 -4.70 4.13 3.38
C GLU A 76 -4.09 2.82 3.83
N VAL A 77 -4.02 2.62 5.13
CA VAL A 77 -3.65 1.36 5.77
C VAL A 77 -4.67 1.04 6.84
N GLY A 78 -5.03 -0.22 6.97
CA GLY A 78 -5.99 -0.65 7.98
C GLY A 78 -5.91 -2.14 8.21
N PRO A 79 -6.73 -2.65 9.16
CA PRO A 79 -6.79 -4.07 9.42
C PRO A 79 -7.22 -4.83 8.16
N ARG A 80 -6.72 -6.05 8.03
CA ARG A 80 -7.06 -6.91 6.90
C ARG A 80 -8.55 -7.23 6.84
N ARG A 81 -9.24 -7.22 7.98
CA ARG A 81 -10.65 -7.57 8.10
C ARG A 81 -11.53 -6.35 8.32
N GLY A 82 -12.79 -6.52 7.95
CA GLY A 82 -13.90 -5.73 8.48
C GLY A 82 -14.10 -4.35 7.90
N VAL A 83 -13.42 -3.99 6.87
CA VAL A 83 -13.55 -2.65 6.29
C VAL A 83 -14.35 -2.64 5.00
N TYR A 84 -14.58 -3.81 4.49
CA TYR A 84 -15.34 -3.94 3.24
C TYR A 84 -16.52 -4.86 3.44
#